data_60d412589868c722fcfc50af45c6edeb
#
_entry.id   60d412589868c722fcfc50af45c6edeb
#
_cell.length_a   1.000
_cell.length_b   1.000
_cell.length_c   1.000
_cell.angle_alpha   90.00
_cell.angle_beta   90.00
_cell.angle_gamma   90.00
#
_symmetry.space_group_name_H-M   'P 1'
#
loop_
_entity.id
_entity.type
_entity.pdbx_description
1 polymer ?
#
loop_
_entity_poly.entity_id
_entity_poly.type
_entity_poly.pdbx_seq_one_letter_code
_entity_poly.pdbx_strand_id
1 'polypeptide(L)'
;LWQYLGGASVFLTNVIDQTMLAGMEGLMQGGIYAIMMYMVSAMLIPYRSMVKVATPVVTNLWKERDMAGMQRIHRDVSLMNLIVGCFFFLAIWINLDNIFSLMPASYSAGRYVFLFLGLGRIFEMYAGLTGVILITSKRYRYDFTFSVLLVGMTVASNAALIPSLGMNGAAIATMSTVIVYNLIRIGFVWKFFRIQ
;
A
#
# COMPACT_ATOMS: atom_id res chain seq x y z
N LEU A 1 -5.17 1.86 -21.98
CA LEU A 1 -4.33 3.03 -21.68
C LEU A 1 -4.48 3.47 -20.22
N TRP A 2 -5.70 3.72 -19.72
CA TRP A 2 -5.97 4.21 -18.36
C TRP A 2 -5.46 3.27 -17.24
N GLN A 3 -5.54 1.96 -17.43
CA GLN A 3 -5.04 0.96 -16.48
C GLN A 3 -3.50 0.97 -16.38
N TYR A 4 -2.81 1.16 -17.51
CA TYR A 4 -1.34 1.30 -17.50
C TYR A 4 -0.89 2.57 -16.80
N LEU A 5 -1.62 3.68 -16.98
CA LEU A 5 -1.34 4.95 -16.31
C LEU A 5 -1.57 4.85 -14.79
N GLY A 6 -2.60 4.13 -14.34
CA GLY A 6 -2.84 3.87 -12.92
C GLY A 6 -1.72 3.04 -12.28
N GLY A 7 -1.26 1.98 -12.96
CA GLY A 7 -0.12 1.18 -12.51
C GLY A 7 1.19 1.97 -12.43
N ALA A 8 1.44 2.81 -13.44
CA ALA A 8 2.60 3.70 -13.45
C ALA A 8 2.58 4.71 -12.29
N SER A 9 1.41 5.25 -11.94
CA SER A 9 1.27 6.19 -10.81
C SER A 9 1.67 5.56 -9.46
N VAL A 10 1.26 4.31 -9.21
CA VAL A 10 1.64 3.58 -7.99
C VAL A 10 3.15 3.30 -7.95
N PHE A 11 3.74 2.95 -9.09
CA PHE A 11 5.21 2.79 -9.18
C PHE A 11 5.94 4.11 -8.90
N LEU A 12 5.48 5.21 -9.51
CA LEU A 12 6.05 6.54 -9.30
C LEU A 12 6.00 6.96 -7.83
N THR A 13 4.93 6.64 -7.10
CA THR A 13 4.82 6.97 -5.67
C THR A 13 5.97 6.37 -4.86
N ASN A 14 6.31 5.09 -5.09
CA ASN A 14 7.42 4.44 -4.38
C ASN A 14 8.79 5.04 -4.74
N VAL A 15 8.97 5.50 -5.98
CA VAL A 15 10.22 6.15 -6.42
C VAL A 15 10.32 7.57 -5.86
N ILE A 16 9.22 8.31 -5.82
CA ILE A 16 9.15 9.68 -5.30
C ILE A 16 9.59 9.73 -3.85
N ASP A 17 9.09 8.83 -2.99
CA ASP A 17 9.46 8.78 -1.57
C ASP A 17 10.97 8.66 -1.39
N GLN A 18 11.59 7.70 -2.09
CA GLN A 18 13.02 7.45 -1.99
C GLN A 18 13.86 8.61 -2.55
N THR A 19 13.45 9.17 -3.70
CA THR A 19 14.20 10.25 -4.35
C THR A 19 14.09 11.55 -3.58
N MET A 20 12.92 11.90 -3.05
CA MET A 20 12.73 13.07 -2.21
C MET A 20 13.55 12.94 -0.92
N LEU A 21 13.48 11.79 -0.24
CA LEU A 21 14.25 11.57 0.98
C LEU A 21 15.76 11.63 0.72
N ALA A 22 16.26 10.94 -0.32
CA ALA A 22 17.68 10.94 -0.65
C ALA A 22 18.18 12.36 -1.06
N GLY A 23 17.34 13.15 -1.72
CA GLY A 23 17.66 14.52 -2.09
C GLY A 23 17.67 15.51 -0.91
N MET A 24 16.83 15.29 0.11
CA MET A 24 16.68 16.18 1.27
C MET A 24 17.58 15.79 2.45
N GLU A 25 17.76 14.50 2.72
CA GLU A 25 18.44 13.96 3.90
C GLU A 25 19.72 13.19 3.57
N GLY A 26 20.02 13.00 2.28
CA GLY A 26 21.21 12.35 1.78
C GLY A 26 21.03 10.86 1.47
N LEU A 27 21.98 10.32 0.71
CA LEU A 27 21.94 8.97 0.15
C LEU A 27 21.92 7.87 1.21
N MET A 28 22.56 8.08 2.38
CA MET A 28 22.59 7.11 3.45
C MET A 28 21.19 6.87 4.04
N GLN A 29 20.44 7.94 4.31
CA GLN A 29 19.07 7.91 4.80
C GLN A 29 18.13 7.24 3.77
N GLY A 30 18.29 7.63 2.49
CA GLY A 30 17.57 7.00 1.38
C GLY A 30 17.86 5.50 1.26
N GLY A 31 19.10 5.07 1.49
CA GLY A 31 19.49 3.66 1.48
C GLY A 31 18.84 2.84 2.60
N ILE A 32 18.83 3.36 3.84
CA ILE A 32 18.16 2.72 4.98
C ILE A 32 16.66 2.60 4.69
N TYR A 33 16.03 3.67 4.23
CA TYR A 33 14.62 3.70 3.87
C TYR A 33 14.28 2.67 2.78
N ALA A 34 15.11 2.57 1.74
CA ALA A 34 14.93 1.60 0.66
C ALA A 34 14.91 0.15 1.18
N ILE A 35 15.83 -0.21 2.08
CA ILE A 35 15.85 -1.55 2.69
C ILE A 35 14.55 -1.81 3.47
N MET A 36 14.09 -0.85 4.28
CA MET A 36 12.82 -1.00 5.00
C MET A 36 11.64 -1.16 4.03
N MET A 37 11.61 -0.40 2.92
CA MET A 37 10.62 -0.54 1.86
C MET A 37 10.64 -1.94 1.23
N TYR A 38 11.81 -2.52 0.97
CA TYR A 38 11.91 -3.90 0.44
C TYR A 38 11.38 -4.91 1.44
N MET A 39 11.71 -4.78 2.74
CA MET A 39 11.22 -5.68 3.78
C MET A 39 9.69 -5.67 3.86
N VAL A 40 9.06 -4.49 3.90
CA VAL A 40 7.58 -4.40 3.91
C VAL A 40 6.95 -4.82 2.58
N SER A 41 7.65 -4.65 1.46
CA SER A 41 7.16 -5.11 0.15
C SER A 41 7.08 -6.63 0.04
N ALA A 42 7.94 -7.36 0.77
CA ALA A 42 7.86 -8.81 0.87
C ALA A 42 6.54 -9.29 1.49
N MET A 43 5.96 -8.52 2.44
CA MET A 43 4.66 -8.82 3.04
C MET A 43 3.53 -8.84 2.01
N LEU A 44 3.66 -8.09 0.91
CA LEU A 44 2.65 -8.02 -0.15
C LEU A 44 2.66 -9.20 -1.13
N ILE A 45 3.63 -10.12 -1.05
CA ILE A 45 3.72 -11.25 -1.99
C ILE A 45 2.48 -12.15 -1.92
N PRO A 46 2.01 -12.62 -0.74
CA PRO A 46 0.79 -13.41 -0.64
C PRO A 46 -0.44 -12.62 -1.11
N TYR A 47 -0.55 -11.35 -0.73
CA TYR A 47 -1.62 -10.45 -1.17
C TYR A 47 -1.74 -10.37 -2.69
N ARG A 48 -0.62 -10.13 -3.37
CA ARG A 48 -0.58 -10.05 -4.85
C ARG A 48 -1.02 -11.36 -5.50
N SER A 49 -0.67 -12.49 -4.91
CA SER A 49 -1.08 -13.81 -5.39
C SER A 49 -2.59 -14.01 -5.25
N MET A 50 -3.16 -13.64 -4.09
CA MET A 50 -4.61 -13.69 -3.85
C MET A 50 -5.39 -12.78 -4.80
N VAL A 51 -4.90 -11.55 -5.02
CA VAL A 51 -5.49 -10.60 -5.97
C VAL A 51 -5.52 -11.17 -7.38
N LYS A 52 -4.43 -11.81 -7.83
CA LYS A 52 -4.36 -12.43 -9.18
C LYS A 52 -5.41 -13.53 -9.35
N VAL A 53 -5.58 -14.39 -8.35
CA VAL A 53 -6.56 -15.49 -8.39
C VAL A 53 -8.00 -14.95 -8.30
N ALA A 54 -8.23 -13.93 -7.48
CA ALA A 54 -9.57 -13.35 -7.29
C ALA A 54 -10.04 -12.48 -8.47
N THR A 55 -9.13 -11.90 -9.26
CA THR A 55 -9.48 -10.98 -10.37
C THR A 55 -10.44 -11.61 -11.40
N PRO A 56 -10.23 -12.82 -11.94
CA PRO A 56 -11.17 -13.43 -12.87
C PRO A 56 -12.52 -13.75 -12.22
N VAL A 57 -12.55 -14.12 -10.94
CA VAL A 57 -13.78 -14.38 -10.19
C VAL A 57 -14.59 -13.09 -10.07
N VAL A 58 -13.97 -11.98 -9.65
CA VAL A 58 -14.61 -10.65 -9.59
C VAL A 58 -15.17 -10.24 -10.95
N THR A 59 -14.43 -10.51 -12.05
CA THR A 59 -14.88 -10.18 -13.39
C THR A 59 -16.11 -11.00 -13.81
N ASN A 60 -16.21 -12.27 -13.43
CA ASN A 60 -17.38 -13.10 -13.71
C ASN A 60 -18.59 -12.65 -12.87
N LEU A 61 -18.41 -12.36 -11.58
CA LEU A 61 -19.48 -11.84 -10.72
C LEU A 61 -20.06 -10.51 -11.26
N TRP A 62 -19.22 -9.66 -11.89
CA TRP A 62 -19.72 -8.47 -12.60
C TRP A 62 -20.62 -8.83 -13.79
N LYS A 63 -20.28 -9.87 -14.58
CA LYS A 63 -21.10 -10.31 -15.73
C LYS A 63 -22.43 -10.88 -15.27
N GLU A 64 -22.42 -11.67 -14.20
CA GLU A 64 -23.59 -12.30 -13.59
C GLU A 64 -24.42 -11.32 -12.74
N ARG A 65 -23.91 -10.12 -12.48
CA ARG A 65 -24.50 -9.10 -11.58
C ARG A 65 -24.74 -9.62 -10.16
N ASP A 66 -23.91 -10.57 -9.71
CA ASP A 66 -23.99 -11.14 -8.36
C ASP A 66 -23.22 -10.23 -7.37
N MET A 67 -23.94 -9.25 -6.80
CA MET A 67 -23.39 -8.37 -5.78
C MET A 67 -23.20 -9.08 -4.45
N ALA A 68 -24.00 -10.10 -4.13
CA ALA A 68 -23.86 -10.84 -2.89
C ALA A 68 -22.60 -11.72 -2.91
N GLY A 69 -22.32 -12.39 -4.03
CA GLY A 69 -21.07 -13.11 -4.26
C GLY A 69 -19.86 -12.16 -4.21
N MET A 70 -19.98 -10.96 -4.81
CA MET A 70 -18.95 -9.94 -4.79
C MET A 70 -18.61 -9.49 -3.37
N GLN A 71 -19.61 -9.21 -2.54
CA GLN A 71 -19.42 -8.84 -1.13
C GLN A 71 -18.76 -9.97 -0.33
N ARG A 72 -19.19 -11.21 -0.55
CA ARG A 72 -18.62 -12.37 0.15
C ARG A 72 -17.15 -12.54 -0.16
N ILE A 73 -16.77 -12.58 -1.45
CA ILE A 73 -15.37 -12.76 -1.84
C ILE A 73 -14.50 -11.58 -1.38
N HIS A 74 -15.02 -10.35 -1.44
CA HIS A 74 -14.30 -9.17 -0.96
C HIS A 74 -14.00 -9.29 0.53
N ARG A 75 -15.00 -9.59 1.36
CA ARG A 75 -14.85 -9.77 2.81
C ARG A 75 -13.85 -10.88 3.14
N ASP A 76 -14.01 -12.05 2.52
CA ASP A 76 -13.20 -13.23 2.83
C ASP A 76 -11.73 -13.00 2.45
N VAL A 77 -11.47 -12.41 1.29
CA VAL A 77 -10.11 -12.04 0.87
C VAL A 77 -9.53 -10.91 1.75
N SER A 78 -10.32 -9.91 2.13
CA SER A 78 -9.86 -8.83 3.01
C SER A 78 -9.47 -9.34 4.39
N LEU A 79 -10.29 -10.21 5.00
CA LEU A 79 -9.99 -10.82 6.30
C LEU A 79 -8.75 -11.72 6.24
N MET A 80 -8.64 -12.56 5.21
CA MET A 80 -7.47 -13.43 5.04
C MET A 80 -6.19 -12.59 4.86
N ASN A 81 -6.24 -11.56 4.02
CA ASN A 81 -5.09 -10.68 3.81
C ASN A 81 -4.72 -9.91 5.08
N LEU A 82 -5.70 -9.48 5.89
CA LEU A 82 -5.43 -8.85 7.18
C LEU A 82 -4.68 -9.80 8.12
N ILE A 83 -5.15 -11.04 8.25
CA ILE A 83 -4.52 -12.06 9.11
C ILE A 83 -3.09 -12.34 8.64
N VAL A 84 -2.91 -12.57 7.33
CA VAL A 84 -1.59 -12.84 6.74
C VAL A 84 -0.68 -11.62 6.88
N GLY A 85 -1.19 -10.41 6.66
CA GLY A 85 -0.44 -9.16 6.82
C GLY A 85 0.03 -8.95 8.25
N CYS A 86 -0.85 -9.11 9.22
CA CYS A 86 -0.51 -9.03 10.65
C CYS A 86 0.52 -10.09 11.04
N PHE A 87 0.37 -11.33 10.55
CA PHE A 87 1.33 -12.41 10.83
C PHE A 87 2.72 -12.06 10.32
N PHE A 88 2.88 -11.67 9.05
CA PHE A 88 4.18 -11.31 8.50
C PHE A 88 4.77 -10.05 9.16
N PHE A 89 3.93 -9.05 9.44
CA PHE A 89 4.37 -7.86 10.15
C PHE A 89 4.95 -8.20 11.52
N LEU A 90 4.21 -8.98 12.33
CA LEU A 90 4.65 -9.36 13.67
C LEU A 90 5.88 -10.29 13.61
N ALA A 91 5.93 -11.22 12.65
CA ALA A 91 7.07 -12.10 12.47
C ALA A 91 8.36 -11.31 12.20
N ILE A 92 8.30 -10.27 11.35
CA ILE A 92 9.45 -9.42 11.07
C ILE A 92 9.72 -8.49 12.26
N TRP A 93 8.68 -7.85 12.82
CA TRP A 93 8.83 -6.87 13.91
C TRP A 93 9.50 -7.45 15.14
N ILE A 94 9.10 -8.65 15.57
CA ILE A 94 9.68 -9.34 16.73
C ILE A 94 11.16 -9.74 16.48
N ASN A 95 11.49 -10.05 15.22
CA ASN A 95 12.84 -10.44 14.82
C ASN A 95 13.70 -9.28 14.30
N LEU A 96 13.23 -8.04 14.40
CA LEU A 96 13.90 -6.89 13.78
C LEU A 96 15.31 -6.68 14.35
N ASP A 97 15.51 -6.88 15.66
CA ASP A 97 16.81 -6.75 16.30
C ASP A 97 17.80 -7.82 15.81
N ASN A 98 17.32 -9.05 15.60
CA ASN A 98 18.13 -10.13 15.01
C ASN A 98 18.49 -9.81 13.54
N ILE A 99 17.57 -9.23 12.79
CA ILE A 99 17.82 -8.82 11.40
C ILE A 99 18.86 -7.69 11.37
N PHE A 100 18.74 -6.69 12.25
CA PHE A 100 19.68 -5.59 12.33
C PHE A 100 21.08 -6.03 12.81
N SER A 101 21.19 -7.10 13.61
CA SER A 101 22.50 -7.62 14.02
C SER A 101 23.32 -8.19 12.85
N LEU A 102 22.66 -8.55 11.73
CA LEU A 102 23.30 -9.01 10.50
C LEU A 102 23.66 -7.86 9.53
N MET A 103 23.29 -6.63 9.88
CA MET A 103 23.49 -5.43 9.05
C MET A 103 24.42 -4.43 9.76
N PRO A 104 24.98 -3.44 9.04
CA PRO A 104 25.68 -2.32 9.66
C PRO A 104 24.79 -1.61 10.70
N ALA A 105 25.37 -1.18 11.82
CA ALA A 105 24.66 -0.61 12.96
C ALA A 105 23.77 0.60 12.58
N SER A 106 24.09 1.33 11.51
CA SER A 106 23.30 2.44 11.00
C SER A 106 21.87 2.07 10.58
N TYR A 107 21.61 0.79 10.22
CA TYR A 107 20.29 0.34 9.78
C TYR A 107 19.27 0.23 10.92
N SER A 108 19.71 0.17 12.17
CA SER A 108 18.83 0.17 13.35
C SER A 108 17.97 1.44 13.45
N ALA A 109 18.44 2.55 12.87
CA ALA A 109 17.67 3.79 12.75
C ALA A 109 16.37 3.62 11.90
N GLY A 110 16.32 2.59 11.04
CA GLY A 110 15.15 2.26 10.21
C GLY A 110 13.99 1.57 10.97
N ARG A 111 14.12 1.29 12.27
CA ARG A 111 13.10 0.56 13.05
C ARG A 111 11.71 1.18 12.94
N TYR A 112 11.59 2.48 13.18
CA TYR A 112 10.30 3.18 13.10
C TYR A 112 9.83 3.37 11.65
N VAL A 113 10.75 3.46 10.70
CA VAL A 113 10.42 3.45 9.27
C VAL A 113 9.69 2.15 8.91
N PHE A 114 10.23 0.99 9.32
CA PHE A 114 9.57 -0.30 9.12
C PHE A 114 8.19 -0.33 9.78
N LEU A 115 8.05 0.18 11.03
CA LEU A 115 6.78 0.24 11.74
C LEU A 115 5.70 0.97 10.93
N PHE A 116 5.97 2.21 10.54
CA PHE A 116 4.99 3.04 9.84
C PHE A 116 4.66 2.49 8.45
N LEU A 117 5.67 2.11 7.67
CA LEU A 117 5.45 1.50 6.36
C LEU A 117 4.66 0.19 6.47
N GLY A 118 4.99 -0.66 7.45
CA GLY A 118 4.32 -1.94 7.69
C GLY A 118 2.85 -1.77 8.04
N LEU A 119 2.52 -0.81 8.92
CA LEU A 119 1.11 -0.47 9.25
C LEU A 119 0.34 0.00 8.01
N GLY A 120 0.96 0.83 7.16
CA GLY A 120 0.37 1.23 5.88
C GLY A 120 0.07 0.03 4.97
N ARG A 121 1.00 -0.93 4.90
CA ARG A 121 0.81 -2.15 4.09
C ARG A 121 -0.25 -3.09 4.65
N ILE A 122 -0.36 -3.23 5.98
CA ILE A 122 -1.47 -3.98 6.60
C ILE A 122 -2.81 -3.37 6.19
N PHE A 123 -2.92 -2.05 6.23
CA PHE A 123 -4.15 -1.37 5.82
C PHE A 123 -4.44 -1.55 4.31
N GLU A 124 -3.43 -1.50 3.45
CA GLU A 124 -3.56 -1.80 2.02
C GLU A 124 -4.06 -3.24 1.80
N MET A 125 -3.52 -4.21 2.54
CA MET A 125 -3.97 -5.61 2.49
C MET A 125 -5.40 -5.79 2.98
N TYR A 126 -5.79 -5.06 4.04
CA TYR A 126 -7.17 -5.02 4.53
C TYR A 126 -8.14 -4.44 3.50
N ALA A 127 -7.75 -3.44 2.73
CA ALA A 127 -8.57 -2.91 1.64
C ALA A 127 -8.91 -3.98 0.57
N GLY A 128 -8.19 -5.09 0.56
CA GLY A 128 -8.52 -6.32 -0.15
C GLY A 128 -8.73 -6.12 -1.65
N LEU A 129 -9.91 -6.50 -2.14
CA LEU A 129 -10.26 -6.45 -3.57
C LEU A 129 -10.85 -5.12 -4.02
N THR A 130 -10.90 -4.10 -3.15
CA THR A 130 -11.50 -2.79 -3.49
C THR A 130 -10.97 -2.21 -4.81
N GLY A 131 -9.66 -2.31 -5.02
CA GLY A 131 -9.02 -1.88 -6.27
C GLY A 131 -9.47 -2.69 -7.47
N VAL A 132 -9.53 -4.01 -7.34
CA VAL A 132 -9.95 -4.91 -8.43
C VAL A 132 -11.40 -4.64 -8.79
N ILE A 133 -12.28 -4.52 -7.79
CA ILE A 133 -13.71 -4.21 -7.99
C ILE A 133 -13.87 -2.90 -8.77
N LEU A 134 -13.08 -1.87 -8.43
CA LEU A 134 -13.15 -0.57 -9.09
C LEU A 134 -12.63 -0.64 -10.53
N ILE A 135 -11.44 -1.21 -10.77
CA ILE A 135 -10.83 -1.28 -12.11
C ILE A 135 -11.62 -2.18 -13.09
N THR A 136 -12.29 -3.22 -12.57
CA THR A 136 -13.13 -4.11 -13.39
C THR A 136 -14.55 -3.59 -13.60
N SER A 137 -14.96 -2.53 -12.88
CA SER A 137 -16.28 -1.92 -12.99
C SER A 137 -16.38 -0.97 -14.19
N LYS A 138 -17.61 -0.56 -14.53
CA LYS A 138 -17.86 0.51 -15.53
C LYS A 138 -17.29 1.87 -15.10
N ARG A 139 -16.89 2.01 -13.82
CA ARG A 139 -16.37 3.25 -13.22
C ARG A 139 -14.84 3.27 -13.08
N TYR A 140 -14.10 2.45 -13.83
CA TYR A 140 -12.64 2.32 -13.78
C TYR A 140 -11.88 3.66 -13.94
N ARG A 141 -12.48 4.67 -14.56
CA ARG A 141 -11.85 6.00 -14.74
C ARG A 141 -11.59 6.71 -13.41
N TYR A 142 -12.40 6.46 -12.40
CA TYR A 142 -12.19 7.04 -11.07
C TYR A 142 -10.92 6.50 -10.39
N ASP A 143 -10.54 5.26 -10.69
CA ASP A 143 -9.30 4.68 -10.16
C ASP A 143 -8.06 5.47 -10.62
N PHE A 144 -8.05 5.91 -11.87
CA PHE A 144 -7.00 6.80 -12.37
C PHE A 144 -7.00 8.15 -11.63
N THR A 145 -8.15 8.78 -11.43
CA THR A 145 -8.26 10.04 -10.69
C THR A 145 -7.74 9.88 -9.25
N PHE A 146 -8.08 8.78 -8.58
CA PHE A 146 -7.57 8.48 -7.25
C PHE A 146 -6.06 8.21 -7.25
N SER A 147 -5.53 7.60 -8.29
CA SER A 147 -4.08 7.37 -8.43
C SER A 147 -3.31 8.69 -8.63
N VAL A 148 -3.85 9.63 -9.40
CA VAL A 148 -3.26 10.97 -9.54
C VAL A 148 -3.31 11.73 -8.21
N LEU A 149 -4.44 11.63 -7.49
CA LEU A 149 -4.58 12.22 -6.16
C LEU A 149 -3.55 11.63 -5.19
N LEU A 150 -3.33 10.30 -5.24
CA LEU A 150 -2.31 9.62 -4.43
C LEU A 150 -0.93 10.23 -4.65
N VAL A 151 -0.50 10.40 -5.90
CA VAL A 151 0.81 11.01 -6.22
C VAL A 151 0.90 12.42 -5.66
N GLY A 152 -0.13 13.25 -5.86
CA GLY A 152 -0.16 14.62 -5.32
C GLY A 152 -0.08 14.66 -3.79
N MET A 153 -0.83 13.78 -3.11
CA MET A 153 -0.79 13.66 -1.65
C MET A 153 0.58 13.19 -1.17
N THR A 154 1.20 12.23 -1.86
CA THR A 154 2.55 11.74 -1.51
C THR A 154 3.58 12.87 -1.59
N VAL A 155 3.61 13.63 -2.67
CA VAL A 155 4.55 14.76 -2.81
C VAL A 155 4.30 15.80 -1.73
N ALA A 156 3.06 16.19 -1.49
CA ALA A 156 2.71 17.21 -0.50
C ALA A 156 3.05 16.77 0.92
N SER A 157 2.71 15.54 1.30
CA SER A 157 2.99 15.01 2.65
C SER A 157 4.49 14.80 2.88
N ASN A 158 5.24 14.33 1.88
CA ASN A 158 6.70 14.21 1.96
C ASN A 158 7.37 15.58 2.10
N ALA A 159 6.98 16.56 1.30
CA ALA A 159 7.51 17.92 1.39
C ALA A 159 7.26 18.58 2.77
N ALA A 160 6.15 18.23 3.43
CA ALA A 160 5.80 18.75 4.75
C ALA A 160 6.51 18.00 5.89
N LEU A 161 6.65 16.67 5.80
CA LEU A 161 7.08 15.83 6.92
C LEU A 161 8.57 15.46 6.89
N ILE A 162 9.20 15.36 5.72
CA ILE A 162 10.63 15.03 5.62
C ILE A 162 11.50 16.11 6.30
N PRO A 163 11.31 17.42 6.11
CA PRO A 163 12.18 18.43 6.71
C PRO A 163 12.17 18.43 8.25
N SER A 164 11.10 17.96 8.87
CA SER A 164 10.93 17.97 10.33
C SER A 164 11.26 16.64 11.00
N LEU A 165 11.04 15.50 10.31
CA LEU A 165 11.12 14.16 10.88
C LEU A 165 12.07 13.22 10.09
N GLY A 166 12.74 13.73 9.06
CA GLY A 166 13.66 12.95 8.23
C GLY A 166 12.99 11.70 7.62
N MET A 167 13.68 10.56 7.66
CA MET A 167 13.15 9.30 7.11
C MET A 167 11.89 8.79 7.82
N ASN A 168 11.70 9.11 9.10
CA ASN A 168 10.45 8.79 9.80
C ASN A 168 9.29 9.62 9.25
N GLY A 169 9.55 10.87 8.87
CA GLY A 169 8.60 11.75 8.19
C GLY A 169 8.13 11.17 6.86
N ALA A 170 9.07 10.68 6.03
CA ALA A 170 8.73 9.99 4.79
C ALA A 170 7.85 8.75 5.03
N ALA A 171 8.18 7.94 6.05
CA ALA A 171 7.40 6.75 6.37
C ALA A 171 5.98 7.06 6.85
N ILE A 172 5.82 8.09 7.70
CA ILE A 172 4.50 8.58 8.16
C ILE A 172 3.72 9.16 6.98
N ALA A 173 4.36 9.92 6.10
CA ALA A 173 3.74 10.46 4.89
C ALA A 173 3.18 9.34 4.03
N THR A 174 3.98 8.32 3.72
CA THR A 174 3.58 7.17 2.92
C THR A 174 2.45 6.39 3.59
N MET A 175 2.56 6.08 4.89
CA MET A 175 1.51 5.40 5.65
C MET A 175 0.19 6.17 5.57
N SER A 176 0.21 7.46 5.90
CA SER A 176 -0.99 8.31 5.91
C SER A 176 -1.63 8.40 4.53
N THR A 177 -0.82 8.59 3.50
CA THR A 177 -1.28 8.69 2.11
C THR A 177 -1.91 7.39 1.63
N VAL A 178 -1.29 6.23 1.93
CA VAL A 178 -1.84 4.90 1.59
C VAL A 178 -3.16 4.66 2.32
N ILE A 179 -3.26 5.01 3.61
CA ILE A 179 -4.50 4.87 4.38
C ILE A 179 -5.61 5.74 3.78
N VAL A 180 -5.36 7.03 3.56
CA VAL A 180 -6.36 7.96 3.00
C VAL A 180 -6.79 7.52 1.60
N TYR A 181 -5.85 7.13 0.75
CA TYR A 181 -6.14 6.61 -0.59
C TYR A 181 -7.07 5.39 -0.55
N ASN A 182 -6.78 4.41 0.30
CA ASN A 182 -7.61 3.22 0.42
C ASN A 182 -8.97 3.53 1.05
N LEU A 183 -9.05 4.45 2.02
CA LEU A 183 -10.33 4.91 2.58
C LEU A 183 -11.22 5.56 1.52
N ILE A 184 -10.66 6.40 0.66
CA ILE A 184 -11.39 7.01 -0.46
C ILE A 184 -11.96 5.92 -1.38
N ARG A 185 -11.14 4.91 -1.74
CA ARG A 185 -11.57 3.79 -2.60
C ARG A 185 -12.65 2.94 -1.93
N ILE A 186 -12.47 2.58 -0.66
CA ILE A 186 -13.47 1.82 0.11
C ILE A 186 -14.78 2.61 0.18
N GLY A 187 -14.73 3.90 0.54
CA GLY A 187 -15.91 4.76 0.60
C GLY A 187 -16.62 4.89 -0.76
N PHE A 188 -15.84 4.96 -1.86
CA PHE A 188 -16.41 5.00 -3.21
C PHE A 188 -17.09 3.66 -3.57
N VAL A 189 -16.45 2.53 -3.30
CA VAL A 189 -17.02 1.20 -3.57
C VAL A 189 -18.27 0.99 -2.72
N TRP A 190 -18.23 1.34 -1.46
CA TRP A 190 -19.39 1.28 -0.58
C TRP A 190 -20.57 2.13 -1.08
N LYS A 191 -20.31 3.40 -1.42
CA LYS A 191 -21.36 4.34 -1.87
C LYS A 191 -22.03 3.89 -3.16
N PHE A 192 -21.26 3.37 -4.13
CA PHE A 192 -21.77 3.08 -5.47
C PHE A 192 -22.16 1.64 -5.70
N PHE A 193 -21.57 0.71 -4.98
CA PHE A 193 -21.81 -0.73 -5.18
C PHE A 193 -22.39 -1.39 -3.93
N ARG A 194 -22.45 -0.69 -2.79
CA ARG A 194 -22.92 -1.19 -1.48
C ARG A 194 -22.19 -2.45 -1.01
N ILE A 195 -20.92 -2.58 -1.34
CA ILE A 195 -20.02 -3.67 -0.94
C ILE A 195 -19.21 -3.19 0.27
N GLN A 196 -19.22 -3.99 1.36
CA GLN A 196 -18.47 -3.75 2.60
C GLN A 196 -17.56 -4.92 2.89
#